data_df02f976119b528665c0615b53872c18
#
_entry.id   df02f976119b528665c0615b53872c18
#
_cell.length_a   1.000
_cell.length_b   1.000
_cell.length_c   1.000
_cell.angle_alpha   90.00
_cell.angle_beta   90.00
_cell.angle_gamma   90.00
#
_symmetry.space_group_name_H-M   'P 1'
#
loop_
_entity.id
_entity.type
_entity.pdbx_description
1 polymer ?
#
loop_
_entity_poly.entity_id
_entity_poly.type
_entity_poly.pdbx_seq_one_letter_code
_entity_poly.pdbx_strand_id
1 'polypeptide(L)'
;HYCLLRYLNSQGLSESDVTLLDMDTNSAYAAWKRGDIDAAWVWQPALQSILDDGGEILVSNGDAAEEGYMTANVEVVSADFAEEHPDLVQKYIEAMQEARNLYSDDQDTAVSALSDELGLTEDEIKTQIAGAEWVSAEDQISSEYLGTSGAVGALADNLLDTANFLKDQKNITSVPDKSVFEEAVDPQYI
;
A
#
# COMPACT_ATOMS: atom_id res chain seq x y z
N HIS A 1 -1.13 3.70 10.15
CA HIS A 1 -1.92 4.59 11.05
C HIS A 1 -3.34 4.81 10.52
N TYR A 2 -3.51 5.23 9.23
CA TYR A 2 -4.85 5.47 8.64
C TYR A 2 -5.80 4.28 8.80
N CYS A 3 -5.46 3.10 8.26
CA CYS A 3 -6.32 1.91 8.38
C CYS A 3 -6.55 1.47 9.83
N LEU A 4 -5.53 1.57 10.70
CA LEU A 4 -5.70 1.26 12.11
C LEU A 4 -6.79 2.11 12.76
N LEU A 5 -6.77 3.43 12.56
CA LEU A 5 -7.78 4.31 13.15
C LEU A 5 -9.16 4.12 12.50
N ARG A 6 -9.22 3.84 11.18
CA ARG A 6 -10.49 3.47 10.53
C ARG A 6 -11.06 2.18 11.10
N TYR A 7 -10.23 1.17 11.30
CA TYR A 7 -10.65 -0.08 11.94
C TYR A 7 -11.15 0.14 13.37
N LEU A 8 -10.44 0.88 14.21
CA LEU A 8 -10.89 1.21 15.55
C LEU A 8 -12.27 1.90 15.51
N ASN A 9 -12.45 2.86 14.62
CA ASN A 9 -13.74 3.54 14.46
C ASN A 9 -14.86 2.59 14.02
N SER A 10 -14.60 1.63 13.13
CA SER A 10 -15.59 0.63 12.72
C SER A 10 -16.03 -0.27 13.87
N GLN A 11 -15.12 -0.46 14.85
CA GLN A 11 -15.43 -1.19 16.09
C GLN A 11 -16.04 -0.30 17.20
N GLY A 12 -16.36 0.98 16.89
CA GLY A 12 -16.93 1.94 17.84
C GLY A 12 -15.91 2.48 18.84
N LEU A 13 -14.62 2.32 18.57
CA LEU A 13 -13.51 2.83 19.36
C LEU A 13 -12.91 4.07 18.72
N SER A 14 -12.29 4.91 19.52
CA SER A 14 -11.51 6.07 19.10
C SER A 14 -10.05 5.93 19.51
N GLU A 15 -9.19 6.78 19.00
CA GLU A 15 -7.78 6.85 19.42
C GLU A 15 -7.61 7.06 20.92
N SER A 16 -8.57 7.72 21.58
CA SER A 16 -8.53 7.94 23.03
C SER A 16 -8.86 6.70 23.88
N ASP A 17 -9.40 5.65 23.27
CA ASP A 17 -9.73 4.40 23.95
C ASP A 17 -8.57 3.42 24.01
N VAL A 18 -7.47 3.71 23.31
CA VAL A 18 -6.25 2.90 23.23
C VAL A 18 -5.02 3.75 23.50
N THR A 19 -3.90 3.11 23.79
CA THR A 19 -2.60 3.79 23.84
C THR A 19 -1.84 3.46 22.56
N LEU A 20 -1.76 4.41 21.63
CA LEU A 20 -0.99 4.25 20.40
C LEU A 20 0.48 4.60 20.62
N LEU A 21 1.35 3.71 20.19
CA LEU A 21 2.80 3.88 20.23
C LEU A 21 3.33 3.84 18.79
N ASP A 22 3.95 4.92 18.35
CA ASP A 22 4.63 4.97 17.05
C ASP A 22 6.03 4.38 17.16
N MET A 23 6.30 3.34 16.39
CA MET A 23 7.58 2.65 16.39
C MET A 23 7.82 1.92 15.05
N ASP A 24 9.07 1.68 14.71
CA ASP A 24 9.41 0.83 13.57
C ASP A 24 9.00 -0.63 13.80
N THR A 25 8.89 -1.40 12.72
CA THR A 25 8.38 -2.78 12.76
C THR A 25 9.24 -3.73 13.61
N ASN A 26 10.57 -3.54 13.65
CA ASN A 26 11.45 -4.37 14.47
C ASN A 26 11.25 -4.06 15.96
N SER A 27 11.10 -2.78 16.30
CA SER A 27 10.78 -2.34 17.66
C SER A 27 9.41 -2.82 18.10
N ALA A 28 8.41 -2.84 17.18
CA ALA A 28 7.08 -3.38 17.46
C ALA A 28 7.14 -4.89 17.77
N TYR A 29 7.88 -5.67 16.97
CA TYR A 29 8.08 -7.09 17.27
C TYR A 29 8.80 -7.32 18.59
N ALA A 30 9.83 -6.53 18.88
CA ALA A 30 10.54 -6.64 20.16
C ALA A 30 9.63 -6.29 21.37
N ALA A 31 8.74 -5.30 21.21
CA ALA A 31 7.76 -4.94 22.24
C ALA A 31 6.69 -6.04 22.42
N TRP A 32 6.23 -6.64 21.31
CA TRP A 32 5.34 -7.81 21.34
C TRP A 32 5.95 -8.96 22.14
N LYS A 33 7.18 -9.34 21.85
CA LYS A 33 7.89 -10.43 22.57
C LYS A 33 8.04 -10.19 24.07
N ARG A 34 8.12 -8.96 24.51
CA ARG A 34 8.18 -8.61 25.95
C ARG A 34 6.81 -8.49 26.60
N GLY A 35 5.73 -8.50 25.81
CA GLY A 35 4.38 -8.24 26.31
C GLY A 35 4.14 -6.77 26.66
N ASP A 36 4.88 -5.84 26.05
CA ASP A 36 4.73 -4.40 26.26
C ASP A 36 3.58 -3.81 25.44
N ILE A 37 3.11 -4.54 24.42
CA ILE A 37 1.97 -4.18 23.57
C ILE A 37 1.04 -5.37 23.41
N ASP A 38 -0.26 -5.09 23.25
CA ASP A 38 -1.31 -6.11 23.09
C ASP A 38 -1.66 -6.38 21.64
N ALA A 39 -1.39 -5.43 20.74
CA ALA A 39 -1.63 -5.51 19.30
C ALA A 39 -0.61 -4.67 18.54
N ALA A 40 -0.43 -4.95 17.24
CA ALA A 40 0.44 -4.19 16.35
C ALA A 40 -0.19 -4.07 14.96
N TRP A 41 0.02 -2.92 14.30
CA TRP A 41 -0.25 -2.75 12.87
C TRP A 41 1.09 -2.75 12.14
N VAL A 42 1.44 -3.88 11.57
CA VAL A 42 2.75 -4.15 10.98
C VAL A 42 2.60 -4.88 9.64
N TRP A 43 3.69 -4.99 8.93
CA TRP A 43 3.80 -5.73 7.67
C TRP A 43 5.00 -6.69 7.71
N GLN A 44 5.18 -7.45 6.65
CA GLN A 44 6.28 -8.40 6.53
C GLN A 44 7.65 -7.70 6.59
N PRO A 45 8.68 -8.31 7.21
CA PRO A 45 8.66 -9.65 7.83
C PRO A 45 8.21 -9.68 9.30
N ALA A 46 8.02 -8.53 9.96
CA ALA A 46 7.65 -8.48 11.39
C ALA A 46 6.29 -9.13 11.67
N LEU A 47 5.33 -9.02 10.74
CA LEU A 47 4.05 -9.70 10.83
C LEU A 47 4.24 -11.21 10.98
N GLN A 48 5.04 -11.85 10.12
CA GLN A 48 5.28 -13.29 10.21
C GLN A 48 5.89 -13.66 11.57
N SER A 49 6.84 -12.87 12.07
CA SER A 49 7.46 -13.13 13.37
C SER A 49 6.46 -13.06 14.53
N ILE A 50 5.49 -12.15 14.47
CA ILE A 50 4.41 -12.06 15.46
C ILE A 50 3.47 -13.26 15.36
N LEU A 51 3.13 -13.72 14.15
CA LEU A 51 2.29 -14.89 13.93
C LEU A 51 2.98 -16.17 14.45
N ASP A 52 4.28 -16.33 14.21
CA ASP A 52 5.08 -17.47 14.71
C ASP A 52 5.14 -17.49 16.26
N ASP A 53 5.06 -16.32 16.91
CA ASP A 53 4.99 -16.19 18.37
C ASP A 53 3.54 -16.27 18.92
N GLY A 54 2.57 -16.71 18.08
CA GLY A 54 1.18 -16.98 18.50
C GLY A 54 0.23 -15.79 18.35
N GLY A 55 0.61 -14.76 17.62
CA GLY A 55 -0.29 -13.68 17.22
C GLY A 55 -1.36 -14.15 16.23
N GLU A 56 -2.46 -13.44 16.15
CA GLU A 56 -3.56 -13.68 15.21
C GLU A 56 -3.86 -12.40 14.41
N ILE A 57 -4.18 -12.54 13.13
CA ILE A 57 -4.63 -11.42 12.31
C ILE A 57 -6.08 -11.10 12.66
N LEU A 58 -6.33 -9.89 13.14
CA LEU A 58 -7.68 -9.39 13.42
C LEU A 58 -8.31 -8.74 12.19
N VAL A 59 -7.50 -8.06 11.39
CA VAL A 59 -7.91 -7.34 10.18
C VAL A 59 -6.68 -7.13 9.30
N SER A 60 -6.86 -7.22 8.00
CA SER A 60 -5.83 -6.91 7.00
C SER A 60 -6.12 -5.58 6.28
N ASN A 61 -5.14 -5.06 5.53
CA ASN A 61 -5.38 -3.95 4.61
C ASN A 61 -6.36 -4.33 3.47
N GLY A 62 -6.42 -5.62 3.09
CA GLY A 62 -7.42 -6.13 2.16
C GLY A 62 -8.83 -5.99 2.70
N ASP A 63 -9.07 -6.43 3.95
CA ASP A 63 -10.37 -6.28 4.63
C ASP A 63 -10.75 -4.78 4.73
N ALA A 64 -9.78 -3.91 5.06
CA ALA A 64 -10.01 -2.47 5.12
C ALA A 64 -10.35 -1.87 3.74
N ALA A 65 -9.75 -2.38 2.67
CA ALA A 65 -10.04 -1.95 1.30
C ALA A 65 -11.46 -2.34 0.87
N GLU A 66 -11.97 -3.52 1.24
CA GLU A 66 -13.35 -3.93 1.01
C GLU A 66 -14.36 -3.02 1.74
N GLU A 67 -13.97 -2.43 2.86
CA GLU A 67 -14.73 -1.42 3.58
C GLU A 67 -14.56 0.02 3.02
N GLY A 68 -13.78 0.20 1.95
CA GLY A 68 -13.54 1.49 1.30
C GLY A 68 -12.30 2.26 1.81
N TYR A 69 -11.47 1.65 2.63
CA TYR A 69 -10.25 2.27 3.20
C TYR A 69 -8.98 1.70 2.55
N MET A 70 -8.89 1.81 1.23
CA MET A 70 -7.75 1.31 0.46
C MET A 70 -6.46 2.04 0.83
N THR A 71 -5.37 1.28 0.93
CA THR A 71 -4.00 1.80 0.93
C THR A 71 -3.28 1.26 -0.29
N ALA A 72 -2.87 2.13 -1.19
CA ALA A 72 -2.18 1.75 -2.42
C ALA A 72 -0.67 2.06 -2.32
N ASN A 73 0.15 1.15 -2.82
CA ASN A 73 1.50 1.49 -3.26
C ASN A 73 1.39 2.08 -4.66
N VAL A 74 1.94 3.26 -4.85
CA VAL A 74 1.84 3.99 -6.12
C VAL A 74 3.22 4.34 -6.65
N GLU A 75 3.39 4.30 -7.95
CA GLU A 75 4.53 4.87 -8.64
C GLU A 75 4.26 6.35 -8.90
N VAL A 76 5.24 7.18 -8.63
CA VAL A 76 5.13 8.63 -8.83
C VAL A 76 6.29 9.15 -9.68
N VAL A 77 6.00 10.09 -10.56
CA VAL A 77 6.97 10.78 -11.39
C VAL A 77 6.72 12.29 -11.30
N SER A 78 7.77 13.12 -11.34
CA SER A 78 7.56 14.56 -11.42
C SER A 78 6.96 14.95 -12.78
N ALA A 79 6.06 15.94 -12.78
CA ALA A 79 5.42 16.42 -14.01
C ALA A 79 6.47 16.88 -15.05
N ASP A 80 7.49 17.61 -14.60
CA ASP A 80 8.56 18.08 -15.47
C ASP A 80 9.30 16.91 -16.15
N PHE A 81 9.64 15.85 -15.39
CA PHE A 81 10.30 14.67 -15.95
C PHE A 81 9.41 13.92 -16.95
N ALA A 82 8.13 13.79 -16.63
CA ALA A 82 7.17 13.12 -17.52
C ALA A 82 6.97 13.89 -18.82
N GLU A 83 6.97 15.24 -18.77
CA GLU A 83 6.89 16.09 -19.95
C GLU A 83 8.16 16.04 -20.79
N GLU A 84 9.34 16.06 -20.16
CA GLU A 84 10.63 16.06 -20.85
C GLU A 84 11.01 14.67 -21.40
N HIS A 85 10.58 13.60 -20.72
CA HIS A 85 11.00 12.21 -20.99
C HIS A 85 9.85 11.20 -21.02
N PRO A 86 8.76 11.44 -21.77
CA PRO A 86 7.60 10.56 -21.77
C PRO A 86 7.92 9.13 -22.23
N ASP A 87 8.89 8.97 -23.13
CA ASP A 87 9.35 7.67 -23.60
C ASP A 87 10.09 6.86 -22.53
N LEU A 88 10.74 7.52 -21.58
CA LEU A 88 11.38 6.83 -20.45
C LEU A 88 10.35 6.40 -19.41
N VAL A 89 9.34 7.24 -19.14
CA VAL A 89 8.23 6.87 -18.27
C VAL A 89 7.48 5.67 -18.85
N GLN A 90 7.17 5.68 -20.14
CA GLN A 90 6.50 4.56 -20.81
C GLN A 90 7.32 3.25 -20.68
N LYS A 91 8.63 3.28 -20.95
CA LYS A 91 9.48 2.10 -20.81
C LYS A 91 9.59 1.60 -19.38
N TYR A 92 9.59 2.51 -18.40
CA TYR A 92 9.59 2.11 -16.99
C TYR A 92 8.30 1.36 -16.65
N ILE A 93 7.15 1.90 -17.02
CA ILE A 93 5.85 1.26 -16.78
C ILE A 93 5.75 -0.09 -17.52
N GLU A 94 6.20 -0.17 -18.78
CA GLU A 94 6.25 -1.43 -19.52
C GLU A 94 7.10 -2.49 -18.80
N ALA A 95 8.26 -2.11 -18.27
CA ALA A 95 9.12 -3.03 -17.49
C ALA A 95 8.45 -3.48 -16.18
N MET A 96 7.73 -2.60 -15.49
CA MET A 96 6.97 -2.95 -14.29
C MET A 96 5.81 -3.90 -14.61
N GLN A 97 5.11 -3.68 -15.71
CA GLN A 97 4.05 -4.58 -16.18
C GLN A 97 4.60 -5.95 -16.59
N GLU A 98 5.75 -5.98 -17.27
CA GLU A 98 6.42 -7.25 -17.63
C GLU A 98 6.81 -8.03 -16.37
N ALA A 99 7.40 -7.39 -15.38
CA ALA A 99 7.76 -8.02 -14.11
C ALA A 99 6.52 -8.54 -13.35
N ARG A 100 5.45 -7.76 -13.31
CA ARG A 100 4.17 -8.18 -12.70
C ARG A 100 3.58 -9.38 -13.44
N ASN A 101 3.58 -9.37 -14.77
CA ASN A 101 3.07 -10.46 -15.58
C ASN A 101 3.91 -11.72 -15.40
N LEU A 102 5.24 -11.59 -15.35
CA LEU A 102 6.12 -12.72 -15.04
C LEU A 102 5.75 -13.36 -13.69
N TYR A 103 5.51 -12.53 -12.66
CA TYR A 103 5.08 -13.05 -11.35
C TYR A 103 3.73 -13.76 -11.41
N SER A 104 2.80 -13.29 -12.22
CA SER A 104 1.48 -13.92 -12.41
C SER A 104 1.54 -15.23 -13.21
N ASP A 105 2.37 -15.27 -14.26
CA ASP A 105 2.39 -16.34 -15.24
C ASP A 105 3.40 -17.44 -14.91
N ASP A 106 4.53 -17.06 -14.29
CA ASP A 106 5.63 -17.94 -13.89
C ASP A 106 6.25 -17.47 -12.57
N GLN A 107 5.52 -17.71 -11.49
CA GLN A 107 5.90 -17.27 -10.15
C GLN A 107 7.27 -17.80 -9.70
N ASP A 108 7.60 -19.04 -10.07
CA ASP A 108 8.87 -19.65 -9.66
C ASP A 108 10.06 -18.90 -10.29
N THR A 109 9.97 -18.55 -11.57
CA THR A 109 11.00 -17.73 -12.24
C THR A 109 11.10 -16.34 -11.64
N ALA A 110 9.97 -15.67 -11.36
CA ALA A 110 9.96 -14.34 -10.74
C ALA A 110 10.55 -14.38 -9.33
N VAL A 111 10.18 -15.35 -8.51
CA VAL A 111 10.70 -15.54 -7.14
C VAL A 111 12.20 -15.82 -7.15
N SER A 112 12.67 -16.68 -8.07
CA SER A 112 14.10 -16.96 -8.20
C SER A 112 14.91 -15.71 -8.57
N ALA A 113 14.43 -14.91 -9.53
CA ALA A 113 15.07 -13.66 -9.92
C ALA A 113 15.14 -12.65 -8.75
N LEU A 114 14.05 -12.53 -7.98
CA LEU A 114 14.02 -11.66 -6.79
C LEU A 114 14.94 -12.18 -5.67
N SER A 115 15.01 -13.50 -5.48
CA SER A 115 15.90 -14.14 -4.52
C SER A 115 17.38 -13.82 -4.85
N ASP A 116 17.76 -13.95 -6.09
CA ASP A 116 19.11 -13.65 -6.57
C ASP A 116 19.47 -12.16 -6.40
N GLU A 117 18.55 -11.25 -6.72
CA GLU A 117 18.80 -9.80 -6.65
C GLU A 117 18.81 -9.28 -5.22
N LEU A 118 17.89 -9.75 -4.37
CA LEU A 118 17.72 -9.26 -3.00
C LEU A 118 18.57 -10.02 -1.97
N GLY A 119 19.13 -11.18 -2.33
CA GLY A 119 19.89 -12.04 -1.44
C GLY A 119 19.04 -12.68 -0.33
N LEU A 120 17.73 -12.83 -0.59
CA LEU A 120 16.78 -13.51 0.30
C LEU A 120 16.50 -14.91 -0.22
N THR A 121 16.02 -15.79 0.66
CA THR A 121 15.56 -17.11 0.25
C THR A 121 14.23 -16.99 -0.53
N GLU A 122 13.94 -17.96 -1.40
CA GLU A 122 12.67 -17.99 -2.13
C GLU A 122 11.45 -18.01 -1.20
N ASP A 123 11.53 -18.67 -0.03
CA ASP A 123 10.44 -18.71 0.94
C ASP A 123 10.22 -17.34 1.59
N GLU A 124 11.29 -16.58 1.88
CA GLU A 124 11.18 -15.20 2.37
C GLU A 124 10.55 -14.29 1.30
N ILE A 125 10.94 -14.44 0.03
CA ILE A 125 10.33 -13.71 -1.08
C ILE A 125 8.84 -14.02 -1.19
N LYS A 126 8.46 -15.30 -1.24
CA LYS A 126 7.06 -15.73 -1.31
C LYS A 126 6.23 -15.17 -0.16
N THR A 127 6.78 -15.19 1.04
CA THR A 127 6.10 -14.63 2.22
C THR A 127 5.87 -13.12 2.13
N GLN A 128 6.88 -12.38 1.64
CA GLN A 128 6.76 -10.92 1.52
C GLN A 128 5.79 -10.50 0.41
N ILE A 129 5.85 -11.16 -0.74
CA ILE A 129 5.00 -10.85 -1.89
C ILE A 129 3.52 -11.17 -1.61
N ALA A 130 3.24 -12.24 -0.87
CA ALA A 130 1.88 -12.64 -0.52
C ALA A 130 1.13 -11.60 0.33
N GLY A 131 1.84 -10.63 0.92
CA GLY A 131 1.25 -9.51 1.66
C GLY A 131 0.73 -8.34 0.80
N ALA A 132 0.86 -8.43 -0.54
CA ALA A 132 0.44 -7.36 -1.44
C ALA A 132 -0.45 -7.91 -2.58
N GLU A 133 -1.44 -7.12 -2.98
CA GLU A 133 -2.21 -7.38 -4.19
C GLU A 133 -1.51 -6.73 -5.40
N TRP A 134 -1.28 -7.53 -6.43
CA TRP A 134 -0.58 -7.14 -7.66
C TRP A 134 -1.58 -6.92 -8.78
N VAL A 135 -2.17 -5.74 -8.79
CA VAL A 135 -3.24 -5.36 -9.73
C VAL A 135 -2.76 -5.42 -11.17
N SER A 136 -3.57 -6.01 -12.07
CA SER A 136 -3.25 -6.08 -13.50
C SER A 136 -3.30 -4.69 -14.16
N ALA A 137 -2.64 -4.51 -15.30
CA ALA A 137 -2.72 -3.26 -16.07
C ALA A 137 -4.19 -2.94 -16.45
N GLU A 138 -4.96 -3.97 -16.83
CA GLU A 138 -6.39 -3.81 -17.16
C GLU A 138 -7.21 -3.33 -15.95
N ASP A 139 -6.98 -3.91 -14.77
CA ASP A 139 -7.69 -3.50 -13.56
C ASP A 139 -7.23 -2.11 -13.08
N GLN A 140 -5.93 -1.78 -13.21
CA GLN A 140 -5.42 -0.46 -12.83
C GLN A 140 -6.13 0.69 -13.55
N ILE A 141 -6.51 0.52 -14.82
CA ILE A 141 -7.29 1.53 -15.58
C ILE A 141 -8.80 1.44 -15.36
N SER A 142 -9.27 0.60 -14.45
CA SER A 142 -10.67 0.55 -14.06
C SER A 142 -11.08 1.73 -13.20
N SER A 143 -12.39 1.92 -13.03
CA SER A 143 -12.94 2.96 -12.14
C SER A 143 -12.62 2.73 -10.66
N GLU A 144 -12.20 1.53 -10.27
CA GLU A 144 -11.84 1.19 -8.89
C GLU A 144 -10.46 1.70 -8.51
N TYR A 145 -9.58 1.94 -9.50
CA TYR A 145 -8.19 2.37 -9.27
C TYR A 145 -7.91 3.73 -9.94
N LEU A 146 -7.14 3.75 -11.02
CA LEU A 146 -6.72 4.99 -11.69
C LEU A 146 -7.81 5.58 -12.59
N GLY A 147 -8.62 4.71 -13.20
CA GLY A 147 -9.55 5.12 -14.24
C GLY A 147 -8.88 5.27 -15.60
N THR A 148 -9.46 6.07 -16.47
CA THR A 148 -8.96 6.39 -17.81
C THR A 148 -8.73 7.89 -17.96
N SER A 149 -8.02 8.33 -19.00
CA SER A 149 -7.77 9.76 -19.30
C SER A 149 -9.04 10.62 -19.47
N GLY A 150 -10.22 10.01 -19.53
CA GLY A 150 -11.50 10.72 -19.61
C GLY A 150 -12.39 10.57 -18.37
N ALA A 151 -12.03 9.68 -17.44
CA ALA A 151 -12.82 9.36 -16.25
C ALA A 151 -11.90 8.84 -15.14
N VAL A 152 -11.48 9.73 -14.24
CA VAL A 152 -10.60 9.42 -13.11
C VAL A 152 -11.26 8.40 -12.19
N GLY A 153 -10.49 7.42 -11.73
CA GLY A 153 -10.95 6.35 -10.85
C GLY A 153 -10.92 6.73 -9.37
N ALA A 154 -11.26 5.75 -8.53
CA ALA A 154 -11.43 5.93 -7.09
C ALA A 154 -10.14 6.30 -6.33
N LEU A 155 -8.96 6.12 -6.93
CA LEU A 155 -7.70 6.51 -6.28
C LEU A 155 -7.66 7.99 -5.91
N ALA A 156 -8.20 8.89 -6.76
CA ALA A 156 -8.24 10.32 -6.45
C ALA A 156 -9.12 10.62 -5.21
N ASP A 157 -10.25 9.93 -5.06
CA ASP A 157 -11.10 10.05 -3.87
C ASP A 157 -10.41 9.48 -2.62
N ASN A 158 -9.72 8.37 -2.76
CA ASN A 158 -8.94 7.77 -1.68
C ASN A 158 -7.80 8.69 -1.20
N LEU A 159 -7.08 9.32 -2.14
CA LEU A 159 -6.03 10.30 -1.80
C LEU A 159 -6.62 11.53 -1.08
N LEU A 160 -7.78 12.02 -1.53
CA LEU A 160 -8.48 13.13 -0.87
C LEU A 160 -8.93 12.75 0.56
N ASP A 161 -9.50 11.55 0.75
CA ASP A 161 -9.89 11.07 2.08
C ASP A 161 -8.68 10.93 3.01
N THR A 162 -7.59 10.38 2.50
CA THR A 162 -6.31 10.29 3.23
C THR A 162 -5.79 11.69 3.62
N ALA A 163 -5.85 12.67 2.72
CA ALA A 163 -5.43 14.04 3.01
C ALA A 163 -6.33 14.70 4.07
N ASN A 164 -7.65 14.50 4.02
CA ASN A 164 -8.57 14.96 5.06
C ASN A 164 -8.24 14.33 6.41
N PHE A 165 -8.01 13.02 6.45
CA PHE A 165 -7.57 12.32 7.65
C PHE A 165 -6.26 12.92 8.22
N LEU A 166 -5.24 13.15 7.40
CA LEU A 166 -3.98 13.76 7.83
C LEU A 166 -4.17 15.18 8.37
N LYS A 167 -5.13 15.95 7.83
CA LYS A 167 -5.50 17.27 8.34
C LYS A 167 -6.18 17.17 9.71
N ASP A 168 -7.10 16.24 9.89
CA ASP A 168 -7.78 16.01 11.16
C ASP A 168 -6.79 15.60 12.26
N GLN A 169 -5.77 14.81 11.88
CA GLN A 169 -4.64 14.46 12.74
C GLN A 169 -3.62 15.59 12.92
N LYS A 170 -3.83 16.76 12.29
CA LYS A 170 -2.93 17.93 12.34
C LYS A 170 -1.53 17.67 11.75
N ASN A 171 -1.37 16.65 10.93
CA ASN A 171 -0.12 16.36 10.22
C ASN A 171 0.08 17.30 9.03
N ILE A 172 -1.02 17.81 8.46
CA ILE A 172 -1.01 18.87 7.44
C ILE A 172 -1.99 19.97 7.82
N THR A 173 -1.77 21.18 7.33
CA THR A 173 -2.57 22.37 7.67
C THR A 173 -3.75 22.62 6.74
N SER A 174 -3.67 22.14 5.49
CA SER A 174 -4.70 22.33 4.46
C SER A 174 -4.77 21.13 3.54
N VAL A 175 -5.94 20.89 2.96
CA VAL A 175 -6.15 19.89 1.91
C VAL A 175 -6.47 20.66 0.63
N PRO A 176 -5.83 20.34 -0.50
CA PRO A 176 -6.16 20.90 -1.80
C PRO A 176 -7.57 20.52 -2.23
N ASP A 177 -8.11 21.22 -3.25
CA ASP A 177 -9.35 20.86 -3.88
C ASP A 177 -9.24 19.48 -4.57
N LYS A 178 -10.35 18.77 -4.70
CA LYS A 178 -10.40 17.43 -5.32
C LYS A 178 -9.73 17.38 -6.69
N SER A 179 -9.87 18.44 -7.49
CA SER A 179 -9.28 18.52 -8.83
C SER A 179 -7.75 18.33 -8.84
N VAL A 180 -7.06 18.71 -7.77
CA VAL A 180 -5.59 18.52 -7.66
C VAL A 180 -5.23 17.03 -7.58
N PHE A 181 -6.04 16.25 -6.87
CA PHE A 181 -5.85 14.80 -6.79
C PHE A 181 -6.25 14.12 -8.10
N GLU A 182 -7.31 14.59 -8.76
CA GLU A 182 -7.74 14.09 -10.06
C GLU A 182 -6.68 14.35 -11.15
N GLU A 183 -6.04 15.53 -11.13
CA GLU A 183 -4.96 15.90 -12.05
C GLU A 183 -3.65 15.12 -11.76
N ALA A 184 -3.44 14.68 -10.52
CA ALA A 184 -2.26 13.89 -10.14
C ALA A 184 -2.35 12.41 -10.52
N VAL A 185 -3.55 11.89 -10.82
CA VAL A 185 -3.76 10.51 -11.25
C VAL A 185 -3.65 10.45 -12.78
N ASP A 186 -2.58 9.85 -13.27
CA ASP A 186 -2.28 9.79 -14.71
C ASP A 186 -2.19 8.34 -15.22
N PRO A 187 -3.25 7.81 -15.84
CA PRO A 187 -3.28 6.46 -16.39
C PRO A 187 -2.70 6.34 -17.81
N GLN A 188 -2.16 7.42 -18.39
CA GLN A 188 -1.81 7.46 -19.82
C GLN A 188 -0.70 6.49 -20.23
N TYR A 189 0.11 6.02 -19.27
CA TYR A 189 1.26 5.15 -19.53
C TYR A 189 0.98 3.65 -19.28
N ILE A 190 -0.25 3.29 -18.88
CA ILE A 190 -0.65 1.90 -18.55
C ILE A 190 -1.31 1.13 -19.75
#